data_ae1d9b6c913e86839cab13c9bc29814b
#
_entry.id   ae1d9b6c913e86839cab13c9bc29814b
#
_cell.length_a   1.000
_cell.length_b   1.000
_cell.length_c   1.000
_cell.angle_alpha   90.00
_cell.angle_beta   90.00
_cell.angle_gamma   90.00
#
_symmetry.space_group_name_H-M   'P 1'
#
loop_
_entity.id
_entity.type
_entity.pdbx_description
1 polymer ?
#
loop_
_entity_poly.entity_id
_entity_poly.type
_entity_poly.pdbx_seq_one_letter_code
_entity_poly.pdbx_strand_id
1 'polypeptide(L)'
;MAENRMLTVFYQKFASYKLQLFSNRSKILGQEKTKQQICDKPRLQIGPIIVAVDTSESMYGQPEKIANSLLIQLVRMAKKQRRKCFLITFSVIAQTMDLAHPANWDKLKDFLDHGFSGGTNGEEMLKIALRVLETETYSLADILIISDFEFSKPIKNTIYKMCEERAMGVRFYGLQIGTASREYDKILDRIWKV
;
A
#
# COMPACT_ATOMS: atom_id res chain seq x y z
N MET A 1 6.37 -19.00 -15.69
CA MET A 1 6.11 -17.98 -16.74
C MET A 1 4.78 -17.23 -16.57
N ALA A 2 3.73 -17.84 -16.02
CA ALA A 2 2.43 -17.18 -15.79
C ALA A 2 2.49 -16.13 -14.66
N GLU A 3 3.19 -16.41 -13.56
CA GLU A 3 3.35 -15.51 -12.41
C GLU A 3 3.97 -14.15 -12.78
N ASN A 4 4.99 -14.16 -13.64
CA ASN A 4 5.67 -12.92 -14.06
C ASN A 4 4.75 -11.99 -14.89
N ARG A 5 3.79 -12.55 -15.64
CA ARG A 5 2.80 -11.77 -16.40
C ARG A 5 1.77 -11.10 -15.49
N MET A 6 1.27 -11.81 -14.47
CA MET A 6 0.28 -11.26 -13.52
C MET A 6 0.89 -10.11 -12.70
N LEU A 7 2.13 -10.26 -12.25
CA LEU A 7 2.87 -9.23 -11.54
C LEU A 7 3.07 -7.97 -12.39
N THR A 8 3.45 -8.14 -13.65
CA THR A 8 3.61 -7.01 -14.58
C THR A 8 2.29 -6.27 -14.81
N VAL A 9 1.19 -7.01 -14.99
CA VAL A 9 -0.15 -6.42 -15.14
C VAL A 9 -0.61 -5.69 -13.88
N PHE A 10 -0.31 -6.23 -12.69
CA PHE A 10 -0.59 -5.55 -11.42
C PHE A 10 0.13 -4.21 -11.34
N TYR A 11 1.45 -4.20 -11.56
CA TYR A 11 2.25 -2.97 -11.51
C TYR A 11 1.80 -1.93 -12.54
N GLN A 12 1.51 -2.36 -13.75
CA GLN A 12 0.99 -1.45 -14.80
C GLN A 12 -0.36 -0.86 -14.42
N LYS A 13 -1.30 -1.67 -13.90
CA LYS A 13 -2.61 -1.21 -13.47
C LYS A 13 -2.52 -0.31 -12.24
N PHE A 14 -1.67 -0.65 -11.27
CA PHE A 14 -1.47 0.16 -10.08
C PHE A 14 -0.89 1.54 -10.41
N ALA A 15 0.15 1.58 -11.24
CA ALA A 15 0.74 2.83 -11.73
C ALA A 15 -0.24 3.65 -12.58
N SER A 16 -0.98 3.01 -13.50
CA SER A 16 -1.96 3.68 -14.37
C SER A 16 -3.15 4.24 -13.60
N TYR A 17 -3.63 3.51 -12.60
CA TYR A 17 -4.76 3.95 -11.78
C TYR A 17 -4.46 5.22 -10.99
N LYS A 18 -3.26 5.34 -10.45
CA LYS A 18 -2.80 6.57 -9.80
C LYS A 18 -2.70 7.77 -10.76
N LEU A 19 -2.19 7.53 -11.95
CA LEU A 19 -2.11 8.58 -12.98
C LEU A 19 -3.49 9.15 -13.35
N GLN A 20 -4.52 8.30 -13.38
CA GLN A 20 -5.89 8.74 -13.67
C GLN A 20 -6.54 9.55 -12.54
N LEU A 21 -6.29 9.19 -11.28
CA LEU A 21 -6.86 9.89 -10.11
C LEU A 21 -6.30 11.31 -9.95
N PHE A 22 -5.00 11.49 -10.19
CA PHE A 22 -4.38 12.82 -10.12
C PHE A 22 -4.81 13.75 -11.26
N SER A 23 -5.09 13.23 -12.46
CA SER A 23 -5.59 14.05 -13.57
C SER A 23 -7.00 14.61 -13.32
N ASN A 24 -7.83 13.91 -12.56
CA ASN A 24 -9.18 14.38 -12.20
C ASN A 24 -9.17 15.44 -11.08
N ARG A 25 -8.14 15.45 -10.23
CA ARG A 25 -8.02 16.45 -9.15
C ARG A 25 -7.70 17.85 -9.64
N SER A 26 -6.93 17.99 -10.72
CA SER A 26 -6.64 19.29 -11.33
C SER A 26 -7.85 19.95 -12.00
N LYS A 27 -8.94 19.22 -12.26
CA LYS A 27 -10.18 19.76 -12.82
C LYS A 27 -11.13 20.39 -11.80
N ILE A 28 -10.95 20.14 -10.50
CA ILE A 28 -11.86 20.62 -9.45
C ILE A 28 -11.40 21.95 -8.84
N LEU A 29 -10.15 22.33 -9.02
CA LEU A 29 -9.56 23.55 -8.43
C LEU A 29 -9.08 24.55 -9.50
N GLY A 30 -9.95 25.03 -10.38
CA GLY A 30 -9.51 26.10 -11.26
C GLY A 30 -10.38 26.34 -12.48
N GLN A 31 -11.47 27.04 -12.30
CA GLN A 31 -11.96 27.93 -13.34
C GLN A 31 -11.50 29.34 -12.98
N GLU A 32 -10.40 29.75 -13.56
CA GLU A 32 -10.22 31.14 -14.01
C GLU A 32 -9.23 31.21 -15.17
N LYS A 33 -9.63 31.95 -16.18
CA LYS A 33 -8.97 32.16 -17.46
C LYS A 33 -7.72 33.00 -17.29
N THR A 34 -6.60 32.69 -17.89
CA THR A 34 -5.95 33.55 -18.91
C THR A 34 -4.53 33.09 -19.27
N LYS A 35 -4.29 33.13 -20.62
CA LYS A 35 -3.03 33.24 -21.37
C LYS A 35 -2.02 32.09 -21.37
N GLN A 36 -1.76 31.65 -22.59
CA GLN A 36 -0.72 30.74 -23.05
C GLN A 36 0.63 31.04 -22.39
N GLN A 37 1.04 30.15 -21.52
CA GLN A 37 2.42 29.83 -21.23
C GLN A 37 2.60 28.34 -21.53
N ILE A 38 3.66 28.02 -22.25
CA ILE A 38 4.11 26.64 -22.48
C ILE A 38 4.24 25.98 -21.11
N CYS A 39 3.17 25.34 -20.65
CA CYS A 39 3.17 24.60 -19.39
C CYS A 39 3.97 23.33 -19.62
N ASP A 40 5.18 23.28 -19.06
CA ASP A 40 5.75 22.02 -18.63
C ASP A 40 4.66 21.21 -17.93
N LYS A 41 4.31 20.05 -18.48
CA LYS A 41 3.32 19.16 -17.87
C LYS A 41 3.73 18.96 -16.42
N PRO A 42 2.88 19.33 -15.44
CA PRO A 42 3.25 19.12 -14.05
C PRO A 42 3.62 17.64 -13.87
N ARG A 43 4.85 17.36 -13.48
CA ARG A 43 5.25 16.01 -13.07
C ARG A 43 4.31 15.63 -11.95
N LEU A 44 3.37 14.73 -12.23
CA LEU A 44 2.47 14.15 -11.24
C LEU A 44 3.35 13.61 -10.11
N GLN A 45 3.41 14.32 -8.99
CA GLN A 45 4.13 13.84 -7.83
C GLN A 45 3.37 12.63 -7.29
N ILE A 46 3.92 11.46 -7.55
CA ILE A 46 3.40 10.22 -7.01
C ILE A 46 3.69 10.26 -5.50
N GLY A 47 2.63 10.27 -4.68
CA GLY A 47 2.71 10.36 -3.23
C GLY A 47 3.49 9.20 -2.57
N PRO A 48 3.77 9.29 -1.26
CA PRO A 48 4.39 8.21 -0.51
C PRO A 48 3.50 6.95 -0.51
N ILE A 49 4.05 5.81 -0.06
CA ILE A 49 3.34 4.55 0.03
C ILE A 49 3.61 3.89 1.39
N ILE A 50 2.56 3.36 2.00
CA ILE A 50 2.63 2.48 3.16
C ILE A 50 2.29 1.08 2.66
N VAL A 51 3.18 0.11 2.88
CA VAL A 51 2.98 -1.29 2.49
C VAL A 51 2.86 -2.11 3.75
N ALA A 52 1.73 -2.79 3.93
CA ALA A 52 1.51 -3.73 5.01
C ALA A 52 1.55 -5.16 4.47
N VAL A 53 2.36 -6.02 5.07
CA VAL A 53 2.54 -7.42 4.67
C VAL A 53 2.14 -8.33 5.82
N ASP A 54 1.22 -9.21 5.54
CA ASP A 54 0.78 -10.26 6.45
C ASP A 54 1.87 -11.31 6.59
N THR A 55 2.28 -11.58 7.83
CA THR A 55 3.26 -12.59 8.20
C THR A 55 2.67 -13.63 9.16
N SER A 56 1.36 -13.84 9.10
CA SER A 56 0.66 -14.87 9.86
C SER A 56 0.94 -16.28 9.33
N GLU A 57 0.55 -17.27 10.10
CA GLU A 57 0.80 -18.68 9.78
C GLU A 57 0.09 -19.12 8.49
N SER A 58 -1.09 -18.59 8.17
CA SER A 58 -1.82 -18.88 6.93
C SER A 58 -1.05 -18.44 5.67
N MET A 59 -0.17 -17.45 5.82
CA MET A 59 0.71 -16.97 4.75
C MET A 59 1.98 -17.80 4.58
N TYR A 60 2.22 -18.82 5.42
CA TYR A 60 3.44 -19.64 5.35
C TYR A 60 3.55 -20.41 4.02
N GLY A 61 4.77 -20.54 3.50
CA GLY A 61 5.10 -21.36 2.34
C GLY A 61 4.99 -20.63 1.00
N GLN A 62 4.07 -21.04 0.14
CA GLN A 62 3.94 -20.42 -1.20
C GLN A 62 3.40 -18.99 -1.15
N PRO A 63 2.38 -18.65 -0.34
CA PRO A 63 1.92 -17.28 -0.17
C PRO A 63 3.03 -16.33 0.29
N GLU A 64 3.85 -16.75 1.25
CA GLU A 64 5.02 -16.00 1.73
C GLU A 64 5.98 -15.62 0.60
N LYS A 65 6.35 -16.61 -0.24
CA LYS A 65 7.27 -16.39 -1.36
C LYS A 65 6.70 -15.37 -2.36
N ILE A 66 5.40 -15.43 -2.60
CA ILE A 66 4.70 -14.48 -3.47
C ILE A 66 4.71 -13.10 -2.82
N ALA A 67 4.31 -12.98 -1.54
CA ALA A 67 4.30 -11.73 -0.80
C ALA A 67 5.67 -11.05 -0.76
N ASN A 68 6.72 -11.79 -0.42
CA ASN A 68 8.09 -11.29 -0.37
C ASN A 68 8.60 -10.84 -1.75
N SER A 69 8.30 -11.60 -2.80
CA SER A 69 8.67 -11.24 -4.17
C SER A 69 7.99 -9.94 -4.62
N LEU A 70 6.71 -9.78 -4.29
CA LEU A 70 5.93 -8.58 -4.56
C LEU A 70 6.46 -7.38 -3.79
N LEU A 71 6.71 -7.55 -2.50
CA LEU A 71 7.24 -6.51 -1.64
C LEU A 71 8.58 -5.98 -2.14
N ILE A 72 9.54 -6.87 -2.46
CA ILE A 72 10.85 -6.47 -2.99
C ILE A 72 10.69 -5.64 -4.27
N GLN A 73 9.79 -6.03 -5.17
CA GLN A 73 9.55 -5.28 -6.40
C GLN A 73 8.88 -3.92 -6.14
N LEU A 74 7.91 -3.86 -5.22
CA LEU A 74 7.26 -2.60 -4.81
C LEU A 74 8.27 -1.62 -4.22
N VAL A 75 9.13 -2.11 -3.34
CA VAL A 75 10.19 -1.32 -2.71
C VAL A 75 11.19 -0.81 -3.75
N ARG A 76 11.63 -1.66 -4.68
CA ARG A 76 12.48 -1.25 -5.81
C ARG A 76 11.81 -0.19 -6.69
N MET A 77 10.51 -0.35 -6.97
CA MET A 77 9.73 0.62 -7.72
C MET A 77 9.64 1.96 -6.98
N ALA A 78 9.34 1.94 -5.68
CA ALA A 78 9.29 3.14 -4.84
C ALA A 78 10.64 3.88 -4.87
N LYS A 79 11.76 3.16 -4.73
CA LYS A 79 13.11 3.71 -4.83
C LYS A 79 13.38 4.35 -6.21
N LYS A 80 13.06 3.64 -7.30
CA LYS A 80 13.21 4.15 -8.67
C LYS A 80 12.38 5.42 -8.93
N GLN A 81 11.18 5.48 -8.35
CA GLN A 81 10.27 6.62 -8.47
C GLN A 81 10.57 7.73 -7.44
N ARG A 82 11.56 7.55 -6.59
CA ARG A 82 11.88 8.46 -5.46
C ARG A 82 10.70 8.68 -4.52
N ARG A 83 9.86 7.66 -4.35
CA ARG A 83 8.75 7.66 -3.39
C ARG A 83 9.25 7.25 -2.02
N LYS A 84 8.80 7.94 -1.00
CA LYS A 84 8.96 7.48 0.38
C LYS A 84 8.11 6.22 0.60
N CYS A 85 8.68 5.23 1.26
CA CYS A 85 8.02 3.95 1.50
C CYS A 85 8.14 3.57 2.96
N PHE A 86 7.03 3.23 3.59
CA PHE A 86 6.96 2.72 4.94
C PHE A 86 6.45 1.28 4.93
N LEU A 87 7.14 0.40 5.63
CA LEU A 87 6.76 -1.01 5.74
C LEU A 87 6.14 -1.30 7.10
N ILE A 88 5.12 -2.15 7.07
CA ILE A 88 4.51 -2.76 8.25
C ILE A 88 4.45 -4.26 7.96
N THR A 89 5.08 -5.09 8.79
CA THR A 89 4.75 -6.52 8.82
C THR A 89 3.83 -6.77 10.00
N PHE A 90 2.85 -7.63 9.82
CA PHE A 90 1.87 -7.89 10.88
C PHE A 90 1.47 -9.37 10.95
N SER A 91 1.43 -9.85 12.16
CA SER A 91 0.85 -11.13 12.59
C SER A 91 0.11 -10.87 13.90
N VAL A 92 0.43 -11.55 14.98
CA VAL A 92 0.00 -11.17 16.35
C VAL A 92 0.63 -9.85 16.75
N ILE A 93 1.90 -9.63 16.38
CA ILE A 93 2.67 -8.41 16.63
C ILE A 93 2.98 -7.75 15.31
N ALA A 94 2.85 -6.43 15.26
CA ALA A 94 3.25 -5.65 14.11
C ALA A 94 4.67 -5.08 14.30
N GLN A 95 5.48 -5.14 13.24
CA GLN A 95 6.79 -4.49 13.16
C GLN A 95 6.78 -3.45 12.05
N THR A 96 7.60 -2.41 12.20
CA THR A 96 7.62 -1.29 11.25
C THR A 96 9.03 -0.95 10.80
N MET A 97 9.16 -0.49 9.55
CA MET A 97 10.42 -0.01 8.99
C MET A 97 10.18 1.17 8.06
N ASP A 98 10.81 2.29 8.35
CA ASP A 98 10.80 3.48 7.48
C ASP A 98 11.93 3.42 6.45
N LEU A 99 11.60 3.18 5.19
CA LEU A 99 12.55 3.14 4.08
C LEU A 99 12.89 4.53 3.50
N ALA A 100 12.35 5.62 4.06
CA ALA A 100 12.83 6.95 3.76
C ALA A 100 14.27 7.16 4.30
N HIS A 101 14.67 6.39 5.31
CA HIS A 101 16.03 6.37 5.84
C HIS A 101 16.91 5.39 5.05
N PRO A 102 17.97 5.87 4.36
CA PRO A 102 18.83 4.99 3.54
C PRO A 102 19.44 3.80 4.29
N ALA A 103 19.81 3.97 5.56
CA ALA A 103 20.38 2.91 6.40
C ALA A 103 19.43 1.70 6.63
N ASN A 104 18.13 1.87 6.42
CA ASN A 104 17.16 0.80 6.58
C ASN A 104 17.08 -0.13 5.37
N TRP A 105 17.63 0.28 4.21
CA TRP A 105 17.64 -0.56 3.03
C TRP A 105 18.48 -1.82 3.20
N ASP A 106 19.61 -1.72 3.88
CA ASP A 106 20.50 -2.85 4.12
C ASP A 106 19.91 -3.85 5.11
N LYS A 107 19.01 -3.36 6.00
CA LYS A 107 18.31 -4.16 7.01
C LYS A 107 17.01 -4.79 6.47
N LEU A 108 16.59 -4.45 5.27
CA LEU A 108 15.32 -4.92 4.72
C LEU A 108 15.26 -6.45 4.64
N LYS A 109 16.36 -7.11 4.28
CA LYS A 109 16.42 -8.56 4.23
C LYS A 109 16.17 -9.18 5.60
N ASP A 110 16.90 -8.73 6.62
CA ASP A 110 16.76 -9.23 7.99
C ASP A 110 15.36 -8.97 8.54
N PHE A 111 14.74 -7.84 8.16
CA PHE A 111 13.37 -7.50 8.53
C PHE A 111 12.34 -8.47 7.94
N LEU A 112 12.57 -8.97 6.73
CA LEU A 112 11.69 -9.93 6.06
C LEU A 112 11.95 -11.38 6.50
N ASP A 113 13.14 -11.70 6.98
CA ASP A 113 13.51 -13.04 7.45
C ASP A 113 12.94 -13.37 8.84
N HIS A 114 12.21 -12.42 9.48
CA HIS A 114 11.46 -12.70 10.71
C HIS A 114 10.22 -13.56 10.38
N GLY A 115 10.33 -14.84 10.67
CA GLY A 115 9.45 -15.91 10.23
C GLY A 115 7.94 -15.65 10.33
N PHE A 116 7.22 -16.29 9.46
CA PHE A 116 5.75 -16.29 9.41
C PHE A 116 5.23 -17.21 10.52
N SER A 117 4.52 -16.66 11.50
CA SER A 117 3.98 -17.43 12.63
C SER A 117 2.87 -16.69 13.36
N GLY A 118 2.00 -17.48 14.01
CA GLY A 118 0.92 -17.00 14.86
C GLY A 118 -0.30 -16.49 14.09
N GLY A 119 -1.23 -15.89 14.81
CA GLY A 119 -2.46 -15.33 14.27
C GLY A 119 -2.25 -13.98 13.58
N THR A 120 -3.37 -13.32 13.19
CA THR A 120 -3.34 -12.07 12.43
C THR A 120 -4.12 -10.97 13.14
N ASN A 121 -3.47 -9.84 13.40
CA ASN A 121 -4.10 -8.64 13.98
C ASN A 121 -4.16 -7.50 12.96
N GLY A 122 -5.11 -7.59 12.02
CA GLY A 122 -5.32 -6.57 11.00
C GLY A 122 -5.80 -5.22 11.57
N GLU A 123 -6.47 -5.22 12.71
CA GLU A 123 -6.89 -3.99 13.39
C GLU A 123 -5.69 -3.15 13.85
N GLU A 124 -4.69 -3.76 14.48
CA GLU A 124 -3.48 -3.05 14.93
C GLU A 124 -2.66 -2.57 13.75
N MET A 125 -2.53 -3.36 12.69
CA MET A 125 -1.89 -2.93 11.44
C MET A 125 -2.53 -1.67 10.87
N LEU A 126 -3.87 -1.62 10.79
CA LEU A 126 -4.59 -0.45 10.30
C LEU A 126 -4.41 0.78 11.20
N LYS A 127 -4.40 0.60 12.53
CA LYS A 127 -4.12 1.69 13.47
C LYS A 127 -2.72 2.25 13.30
N ILE A 128 -1.72 1.39 13.07
CA ILE A 128 -0.35 1.81 12.79
C ILE A 128 -0.32 2.60 11.47
N ALA A 129 -0.92 2.07 10.41
CA ALA A 129 -0.95 2.74 9.12
C ALA A 129 -1.61 4.13 9.19
N LEU A 130 -2.73 4.26 9.92
CA LEU A 130 -3.42 5.54 10.14
C LEU A 130 -2.54 6.52 10.93
N ARG A 131 -1.84 6.08 11.98
CA ARG A 131 -0.87 6.93 12.72
C ARG A 131 0.29 7.41 11.85
N VAL A 132 0.77 6.57 10.94
CA VAL A 132 1.83 6.95 10.00
C VAL A 132 1.34 8.03 9.02
N LEU A 133 0.07 7.99 8.59
CA LEU A 133 -0.54 9.03 7.76
C LEU A 133 -0.56 10.41 8.44
N GLU A 134 -0.64 10.47 9.78
CA GLU A 134 -0.62 11.73 10.54
C GLU A 134 0.74 12.45 10.46
N THR A 135 1.80 11.77 10.01
CA THR A 135 3.13 12.37 9.85
C THR A 135 3.25 13.13 8.52
N GLU A 136 3.95 14.27 8.52
CA GLU A 136 4.19 15.08 7.30
C GLU A 136 4.82 14.25 6.17
N THR A 137 5.70 13.30 6.52
CA THR A 137 6.41 12.46 5.56
C THR A 137 5.48 11.56 4.76
N TYR A 138 4.40 11.06 5.38
CA TYR A 138 3.49 10.07 4.83
C TYR A 138 2.07 10.58 4.68
N SER A 139 1.81 11.85 4.95
CA SER A 139 0.51 12.46 4.67
C SER A 139 0.09 12.20 3.21
N LEU A 140 -1.15 11.80 3.01
CA LEU A 140 -1.69 11.40 1.70
C LEU A 140 -0.98 10.19 1.05
N ALA A 141 -0.27 9.35 1.83
CA ALA A 141 0.26 8.09 1.33
C ALA A 141 -0.88 7.15 0.92
N ASP A 142 -0.67 6.36 -0.13
CA ASP A 142 -1.55 5.22 -0.35
C ASP A 142 -1.11 4.05 0.52
N ILE A 143 -2.09 3.27 0.98
CA ILE A 143 -1.87 2.08 1.77
C ILE A 143 -2.14 0.85 0.90
N LEU A 144 -1.16 -0.06 0.83
CA LEU A 144 -1.30 -1.35 0.16
C LEU A 144 -1.13 -2.47 1.18
N ILE A 145 -2.14 -3.31 1.31
CA ILE A 145 -2.16 -4.48 2.20
C ILE A 145 -1.95 -5.73 1.34
N ILE A 146 -0.96 -6.54 1.68
CA ILE A 146 -0.65 -7.83 1.05
C ILE A 146 -0.97 -8.93 2.05
N SER A 147 -2.00 -9.73 1.80
CA SER A 147 -2.51 -10.74 2.73
C SER A 147 -3.45 -11.72 2.01
N ASP A 148 -3.78 -12.82 2.64
CA ASP A 148 -4.92 -13.67 2.29
C ASP A 148 -6.26 -13.09 2.81
N PHE A 149 -6.21 -12.09 3.70
CA PHE A 149 -7.35 -11.45 4.36
C PHE A 149 -8.17 -12.40 5.26
N GLU A 150 -7.55 -13.45 5.81
CA GLU A 150 -8.17 -14.38 6.77
C GLU A 150 -8.16 -13.82 8.20
N PHE A 151 -8.63 -12.60 8.39
CA PHE A 151 -8.73 -11.96 9.71
C PHE A 151 -9.99 -11.08 9.83
N SER A 152 -10.35 -10.76 11.07
CA SER A 152 -11.58 -10.04 11.39
C SER A 152 -11.61 -8.65 10.77
N LYS A 153 -12.83 -8.18 10.44
CA LYS A 153 -13.06 -6.79 10.00
C LYS A 153 -12.59 -5.79 11.04
N PRO A 154 -12.14 -4.61 10.59
CA PRO A 154 -11.83 -3.51 11.48
C PRO A 154 -13.05 -3.06 12.28
N ILE A 155 -12.83 -2.56 13.48
CA ILE A 155 -13.89 -1.95 14.28
C ILE A 155 -14.42 -0.68 13.61
N LYS A 156 -15.66 -0.30 13.99
CA LYS A 156 -16.36 0.87 13.39
C LYS A 156 -15.52 2.16 13.44
N ASN A 157 -14.81 2.39 14.54
CA ASN A 157 -13.99 3.59 14.70
C ASN A 157 -12.81 3.63 13.70
N THR A 158 -12.17 2.50 13.45
CA THR A 158 -11.09 2.39 12.45
C THR A 158 -11.63 2.61 11.04
N ILE A 159 -12.80 2.02 10.72
CA ILE A 159 -13.47 2.25 9.43
C ILE A 159 -13.81 3.73 9.26
N TYR A 160 -14.31 4.40 10.31
CA TYR A 160 -14.62 5.83 10.27
C TYR A 160 -13.38 6.67 9.93
N LYS A 161 -12.26 6.44 10.62
CA LYS A 161 -10.98 7.11 10.33
C LYS A 161 -10.49 6.84 8.90
N MET A 162 -10.63 5.60 8.40
CA MET A 162 -10.33 5.30 7.00
C MET A 162 -11.18 6.12 6.02
N CYS A 163 -12.46 6.36 6.36
CA CYS A 163 -13.33 7.20 5.53
C CYS A 163 -12.89 8.67 5.56
N GLU A 164 -12.46 9.20 6.70
CA GLU A 164 -11.89 10.55 6.82
C GLU A 164 -10.63 10.71 5.94
N GLU A 165 -9.69 9.77 6.03
CA GLU A 165 -8.49 9.77 5.20
C GLU A 165 -8.80 9.67 3.70
N ARG A 166 -9.81 8.87 3.32
CA ARG A 166 -10.30 8.81 1.93
C ARG A 166 -10.82 10.15 1.44
N ALA A 167 -11.55 10.88 2.28
CA ALA A 167 -12.05 12.20 1.93
C ALA A 167 -10.91 13.19 1.64
N MET A 168 -9.76 13.02 2.31
CA MET A 168 -8.53 13.77 2.04
C MET A 168 -7.75 13.26 0.83
N GLY A 169 -8.10 12.09 0.30
CA GLY A 169 -7.52 11.54 -0.93
C GLY A 169 -6.62 10.33 -0.77
N VAL A 170 -6.43 9.82 0.45
CA VAL A 170 -5.77 8.53 0.70
C VAL A 170 -6.56 7.40 0.06
N ARG A 171 -5.88 6.35 -0.39
CA ARG A 171 -6.50 5.13 -0.92
C ARG A 171 -5.97 3.90 -0.21
N PHE A 172 -6.87 2.97 0.04
CA PHE A 172 -6.59 1.70 0.69
C PHE A 172 -6.75 0.58 -0.33
N TYR A 173 -5.66 -0.08 -0.63
CA TYR A 173 -5.60 -1.15 -1.63
C TYR A 173 -5.29 -2.48 -0.98
N GLY A 174 -5.81 -3.57 -1.55
CA GLY A 174 -5.50 -4.93 -1.18
C GLY A 174 -4.85 -5.71 -2.32
N LEU A 175 -3.88 -6.53 -1.98
CA LEU A 175 -3.35 -7.58 -2.84
C LEU A 175 -3.61 -8.91 -2.13
N GLN A 176 -4.64 -9.61 -2.58
CA GLN A 176 -5.07 -10.87 -2.00
C GLN A 176 -4.29 -12.03 -2.60
N ILE A 177 -3.66 -12.81 -1.73
CA ILE A 177 -2.96 -14.03 -2.10
C ILE A 177 -3.83 -15.22 -1.67
N GLY A 178 -4.20 -16.10 -2.63
CA GLY A 178 -5.08 -17.23 -2.35
C GLY A 178 -6.56 -16.92 -2.47
N THR A 179 -7.42 -17.80 -1.87
CA THR A 179 -8.88 -17.84 -2.11
C THR A 179 -9.73 -17.21 -1.01
N ALA A 180 -9.18 -16.38 -0.18
CA ALA A 180 -9.79 -15.90 1.04
C ALA A 180 -11.06 -15.04 0.93
N SER A 181 -11.49 -14.60 2.10
CA SER A 181 -12.71 -13.87 2.43
C SER A 181 -12.99 -12.65 1.54
N ARG A 182 -14.25 -12.47 1.14
CA ARG A 182 -14.74 -11.26 0.46
C ARG A 182 -15.10 -10.12 1.43
N GLU A 183 -14.77 -10.27 2.68
CA GLU A 183 -15.18 -9.32 3.72
C GLU A 183 -14.56 -7.94 3.54
N TYR A 184 -13.34 -7.89 3.01
CA TYR A 184 -12.61 -6.65 2.76
C TYR A 184 -12.96 -5.98 1.42
N ASP A 185 -13.71 -6.65 0.52
CA ASP A 185 -14.12 -6.08 -0.79
C ASP A 185 -14.92 -4.78 -0.64
N LYS A 186 -15.62 -4.57 0.49
CA LYS A 186 -16.39 -3.35 0.78
C LYS A 186 -15.62 -2.32 1.61
N ILE A 187 -14.48 -2.72 2.18
CA ILE A 187 -13.67 -1.90 3.09
C ILE A 187 -12.53 -1.22 2.33
N LEU A 188 -11.95 -1.89 1.34
CA LEU A 188 -10.84 -1.38 0.54
C LEU A 188 -11.34 -0.77 -0.77
N ASP A 189 -10.62 0.23 -1.27
CA ASP A 189 -10.98 0.90 -2.52
C ASP A 189 -10.82 -0.03 -3.73
N ARG A 190 -9.88 -0.97 -3.65
CA ARG A 190 -9.68 -2.02 -4.65
C ARG A 190 -8.88 -3.18 -4.09
N ILE A 191 -9.23 -4.40 -4.49
CA ILE A 191 -8.47 -5.63 -4.23
C ILE A 191 -8.08 -6.28 -5.54
N TRP A 192 -6.80 -6.62 -5.68
CA TRP A 192 -6.30 -7.49 -6.75
C TRP A 192 -6.05 -8.88 -6.17
N LYS A 193 -6.33 -9.89 -6.96
CA LYS A 193 -6.14 -11.31 -6.59
C LYS A 193 -4.96 -11.89 -7.38
N VAL A 194 -4.12 -12.64 -6.67
CA VAL A 194 -2.91 -13.29 -7.21
C VAL A 194 -2.97 -14.81 -6.95
#